data_601dc22bdee38cbec5cb6c234023a47c
#
_entry.id   601dc22bdee38cbec5cb6c234023a47c
#
_cell.length_a   1.000
_cell.length_b   1.000
_cell.length_c   1.000
_cell.angle_alpha   90.00
_cell.angle_beta   90.00
_cell.angle_gamma   90.00
#
_symmetry.space_group_name_H-M   'P 1'
#
loop_
_entity.id
_entity.type
_entity.pdbx_description
1 polymer ?
#
loop_
_entity_poly.entity_id
_entity_poly.type
_entity_poly.pdbx_seq_one_letter_code
_entity_poly.pdbx_strand_id
1 'polypeptide(L)'
;MELDAAFEDVKYEELLIILLRSQPDLAGIFFNFDTPQKINIEAYMNRNFRFNVSLERFALLTGRSLSAFKRDFKSVFKDSPSRWLVRKRLQEAYFLVQNQGRKPSDIYLELGFESLSHFSVAFKKEFGIVPTSLKMNNKD
;
A
#
# COMPACT_ATOMS: atom_id res chain seq x y z
N MET A 1 4.82 28.38 20.64
CA MET A 1 5.37 27.15 21.23
C MET A 1 5.16 26.05 20.23
N GLU A 2 6.21 25.69 19.54
CA GLU A 2 6.15 24.56 18.61
C GLU A 2 6.01 23.28 19.45
N LEU A 3 4.88 22.60 19.28
CA LEU A 3 4.70 21.27 19.83
C LEU A 3 5.43 20.28 18.93
N ASP A 4 6.36 19.54 19.51
CA ASP A 4 7.03 18.44 18.85
C ASP A 4 5.97 17.44 18.35
N ALA A 5 6.16 16.88 17.14
CA ALA A 5 5.26 15.89 16.54
C ALA A 5 5.02 14.69 17.48
N ALA A 6 6.03 14.25 18.23
CA ALA A 6 5.91 13.20 19.24
C ALA A 6 4.96 13.60 20.39
N PHE A 7 4.93 14.85 20.75
CA PHE A 7 4.03 15.37 21.79
C PHE A 7 2.58 15.43 21.29
N GLU A 8 2.37 15.77 20.04
CA GLU A 8 1.04 15.74 19.41
C GLU A 8 0.48 14.32 19.36
N ASP A 9 1.29 13.34 18.95
CA ASP A 9 0.89 11.93 18.91
C ASP A 9 0.47 11.42 20.29
N VAL A 10 1.21 11.75 21.34
CA VAL A 10 0.87 11.41 22.73
C VAL A 10 -0.45 12.04 23.15
N LYS A 11 -0.71 13.30 22.75
CA LYS A 11 -1.97 13.98 23.03
C LYS A 11 -3.17 13.32 22.34
N TYR A 12 -3.02 12.86 21.11
CA TYR A 12 -4.10 12.18 20.40
C TYR A 12 -4.41 10.82 21.04
N GLU A 13 -3.41 10.06 21.45
CA GLU A 13 -3.60 8.81 22.18
C GLU A 13 -4.31 9.02 23.50
N GLU A 14 -3.90 10.03 24.27
CA GLU A 14 -4.50 10.39 25.54
C GLU A 14 -5.96 10.85 25.37
N LEU A 15 -6.24 11.65 24.36
CA LEU A 15 -7.59 12.09 24.02
C LEU A 15 -8.48 10.92 23.63
N LEU A 16 -7.96 9.98 22.86
CA LEU A 16 -8.67 8.77 22.45
C LEU A 16 -9.01 7.91 23.66
N ILE A 17 -8.09 7.71 24.59
CA ILE A 17 -8.30 6.97 25.84
C ILE A 17 -9.39 7.64 26.68
N ILE A 18 -9.37 8.96 26.80
CA ILE A 18 -10.37 9.74 27.54
C ILE A 18 -11.76 9.57 26.90
N LEU A 19 -11.85 9.68 25.59
CA LEU A 19 -13.11 9.48 24.85
C LEU A 19 -13.66 8.08 25.04
N LEU A 20 -12.83 7.05 24.97
CA LEU A 20 -13.22 5.67 25.17
C LEU A 20 -13.71 5.38 26.60
N ARG A 21 -13.10 6.03 27.59
CA ARG A 21 -13.54 5.93 29.00
C ARG A 21 -14.84 6.68 29.27
N SER A 22 -15.04 7.81 28.61
CA SER A 22 -16.21 8.67 28.79
C SER A 22 -17.45 8.13 28.10
N GLN A 23 -17.28 7.43 26.98
CA GLN A 23 -18.36 6.88 26.17
C GLN A 23 -18.01 5.45 25.72
N PRO A 24 -18.28 4.43 26.55
CA PRO A 24 -17.97 3.04 26.22
C PRO A 24 -18.60 2.56 24.92
N ASP A 25 -19.72 3.14 24.50
CA ASP A 25 -20.40 2.83 23.25
C ASP A 25 -19.57 3.18 22.02
N LEU A 26 -18.71 4.20 22.11
CA LEU A 26 -17.77 4.56 21.05
C LEU A 26 -16.68 3.50 20.85
N ALA A 27 -16.30 2.77 21.90
CA ALA A 27 -15.35 1.68 21.81
C ALA A 27 -15.84 0.57 20.88
N GLY A 28 -17.15 0.29 20.87
CA GLY A 28 -17.75 -0.66 19.95
C GLY A 28 -17.74 -0.20 18.49
N ILE A 29 -17.72 1.11 18.26
CA ILE A 29 -17.67 1.71 16.92
C ILE A 29 -16.24 1.75 16.39
N PHE A 30 -15.29 2.17 17.22
CA PHE A 30 -13.88 2.35 16.82
C PHE A 30 -13.05 1.07 16.92
N PHE A 31 -13.38 0.19 17.87
CA PHE A 31 -12.62 -1.01 18.18
C PHE A 31 -13.55 -2.21 18.32
N ASN A 32 -14.26 -2.54 17.27
CA ASN A 32 -15.06 -3.75 17.24
C ASN A 32 -14.16 -4.96 17.01
N PHE A 33 -13.44 -5.41 18.06
CA PHE A 33 -12.52 -6.54 18.00
C PHE A 33 -13.25 -7.88 17.84
N ASP A 34 -14.51 -7.96 18.26
CA ASP A 34 -15.32 -9.20 18.20
C ASP A 34 -15.86 -9.46 16.79
N THR A 35 -16.12 -8.39 16.02
CA THR A 35 -16.54 -8.47 14.63
C THR A 35 -15.77 -7.41 13.83
N PRO A 36 -14.50 -7.64 13.50
CA PRO A 36 -13.76 -6.71 12.66
C PRO A 36 -14.50 -6.54 11.34
N GLN A 37 -14.92 -5.30 11.05
CA GLN A 37 -15.49 -4.99 9.75
C GLN A 37 -14.40 -5.19 8.70
N LYS A 38 -14.55 -6.26 7.94
CA LYS A 38 -13.66 -6.54 6.82
C LYS A 38 -13.86 -5.49 5.76
N ILE A 39 -12.82 -4.74 5.48
CA ILE A 39 -12.77 -3.81 4.36
C ILE A 39 -12.75 -4.62 3.06
N ASN A 40 -13.37 -4.11 2.01
CA ASN A 40 -13.30 -4.73 0.69
C ASN A 40 -11.84 -4.76 0.22
N ILE A 41 -11.28 -5.96 0.11
CA ILE A 41 -9.86 -6.16 -0.19
C ILE A 41 -9.50 -5.69 -1.60
N GLU A 42 -10.38 -5.90 -2.57
CA GLU A 42 -10.15 -5.49 -3.96
C GLU A 42 -10.02 -3.98 -4.08
N ALA A 43 -10.98 -3.24 -3.54
CA ALA A 43 -11.00 -1.78 -3.56
C ALA A 43 -9.80 -1.21 -2.79
N TYR A 44 -9.52 -1.78 -1.61
CA TYR A 44 -8.41 -1.32 -0.76
C TYR A 44 -7.05 -1.52 -1.44
N MET A 45 -6.79 -2.70 -1.97
CA MET A 45 -5.50 -3.01 -2.59
C MET A 45 -5.29 -2.25 -3.89
N ASN A 46 -6.30 -2.07 -4.72
CA ASN A 46 -6.21 -1.25 -5.93
C ASN A 46 -5.92 0.23 -5.63
N ARG A 47 -6.35 0.71 -4.48
CA ARG A 47 -6.09 2.09 -4.03
C ARG A 47 -4.73 2.27 -3.37
N ASN A 48 -4.22 1.25 -2.69
CA ASN A 48 -3.08 1.35 -1.77
C ASN A 48 -1.87 0.48 -2.14
N PHE A 49 -1.80 -0.07 -3.34
CA PHE A 49 -0.71 -0.96 -3.77
C PHE A 49 0.68 -0.29 -3.72
N ARG A 50 0.73 1.03 -3.71
CA ARG A 50 1.98 1.79 -3.65
C ARG A 50 2.61 1.85 -2.25
N PHE A 51 1.85 1.50 -1.22
CA PHE A 51 2.38 1.49 0.14
C PHE A 51 3.43 0.40 0.31
N ASN A 52 4.64 0.80 0.70
CA ASN A 52 5.71 -0.15 1.04
C ASN A 52 5.57 -0.59 2.50
N VAL A 53 4.60 -1.43 2.75
CA VAL A 53 4.32 -2.01 4.06
C VAL A 53 4.31 -3.53 3.97
N SER A 54 4.47 -4.21 5.09
CA SER A 54 4.43 -5.67 5.15
C SER A 54 3.04 -6.23 4.83
N LEU A 55 2.98 -7.51 4.45
CA LEU A 55 1.69 -8.18 4.24
C LEU A 55 0.86 -8.25 5.53
N GLU A 56 1.53 -8.39 6.68
CA GLU A 56 0.88 -8.35 8.00
C GLU A 56 0.19 -6.99 8.21
N ARG A 57 0.81 -5.91 7.78
CA ARG A 57 0.22 -4.57 7.87
C ARG A 57 -1.01 -4.44 6.96
N PHE A 58 -0.94 -4.91 5.74
CA PHE A 58 -2.10 -4.93 4.84
C PHE A 58 -3.24 -5.77 5.41
N ALA A 59 -2.92 -6.91 6.00
CA ALA A 59 -3.90 -7.75 6.68
C ALA A 59 -4.60 -6.98 7.81
N LEU A 60 -3.82 -6.35 8.68
CA LEU A 60 -4.32 -5.54 9.79
C LEU A 60 -5.22 -4.40 9.31
N LEU A 61 -4.75 -3.64 8.31
CA LEU A 61 -5.48 -2.49 7.75
C LEU A 61 -6.80 -2.90 7.06
N THR A 62 -6.89 -4.13 6.61
CA THR A 62 -8.12 -4.68 6.00
C THR A 62 -8.98 -5.49 7.00
N GLY A 63 -8.61 -5.48 8.29
CA GLY A 63 -9.35 -6.16 9.35
C GLY A 63 -9.22 -7.68 9.31
N ARG A 64 -8.09 -8.21 8.87
CA ARG A 64 -7.85 -9.65 8.68
C ARG A 64 -6.60 -10.12 9.41
N SER A 65 -6.55 -11.40 9.80
CA SER A 65 -5.31 -12.09 10.09
C SER A 65 -4.50 -12.26 8.79
N LEU A 66 -3.19 -12.51 8.91
CA LEU A 66 -2.35 -12.74 7.73
C LEU A 66 -2.85 -13.93 6.90
N SER A 67 -3.25 -15.02 7.55
CA SER A 67 -3.78 -16.21 6.88
C SER A 67 -5.08 -15.92 6.13
N ALA A 68 -6.00 -15.20 6.76
CA ALA A 68 -7.26 -14.78 6.14
C ALA A 68 -7.02 -13.82 4.98
N PHE A 69 -6.08 -12.89 5.14
CA PHE A 69 -5.69 -11.94 4.09
C PHE A 69 -5.17 -12.67 2.85
N LYS A 70 -4.23 -13.60 3.01
CA LYS A 70 -3.67 -14.38 1.91
C LYS A 70 -4.73 -15.21 1.20
N ARG A 71 -5.62 -15.85 1.95
CA ARG A 71 -6.72 -16.66 1.42
C ARG A 71 -7.70 -15.80 0.62
N ASP A 72 -8.18 -14.72 1.20
CA ASP A 72 -9.16 -13.81 0.58
C ASP A 72 -8.54 -13.10 -0.62
N PHE A 73 -7.28 -12.70 -0.53
CA PHE A 73 -6.54 -12.11 -1.63
C PHE A 73 -6.47 -13.03 -2.84
N LYS A 74 -6.05 -14.27 -2.63
CA LYS A 74 -5.97 -15.27 -3.70
C LYS A 74 -7.33 -15.56 -4.33
N SER A 75 -8.39 -15.56 -3.52
CA SER A 75 -9.76 -15.73 -4.00
C SER A 75 -10.19 -14.60 -4.94
N VAL A 76 -9.85 -13.36 -4.59
CA VAL A 76 -10.25 -12.16 -5.35
C VAL A 76 -9.38 -11.92 -6.57
N PHE A 77 -8.05 -11.93 -6.39
CA PHE A 77 -7.09 -11.56 -7.43
C PHE A 77 -6.52 -12.75 -8.22
N LYS A 78 -6.77 -13.98 -7.78
CA LYS A 78 -6.25 -15.21 -8.40
C LYS A 78 -4.72 -15.27 -8.45
N ASP A 79 -4.04 -14.59 -7.54
CA ASP A 79 -2.59 -14.52 -7.44
C ASP A 79 -2.17 -14.32 -5.98
N SER A 80 -0.89 -14.53 -5.67
CA SER A 80 -0.36 -14.23 -4.35
C SER A 80 -0.22 -12.71 -4.16
N PRO A 81 -0.35 -12.19 -2.91
CA PRO A 81 -0.21 -10.76 -2.66
C PRO A 81 1.12 -10.19 -3.12
N SER A 82 2.23 -10.88 -2.87
CA SER A 82 3.58 -10.40 -3.23
C SER A 82 3.76 -10.26 -4.74
N ARG A 83 3.32 -11.25 -5.50
CA ARG A 83 3.41 -11.23 -6.97
C ARG A 83 2.51 -10.17 -7.57
N TRP A 84 1.29 -10.08 -7.09
CA TRP A 84 0.32 -9.07 -7.53
C TRP A 84 0.82 -7.66 -7.28
N LEU A 85 1.36 -7.38 -6.08
CA LEU A 85 1.90 -6.07 -5.72
C LEU A 85 3.03 -5.65 -6.66
N VAL A 86 4.01 -6.53 -6.89
CA VAL A 86 5.12 -6.25 -7.80
C VAL A 86 4.61 -5.97 -9.20
N ARG A 87 3.74 -6.81 -9.72
CA ARG A 87 3.16 -6.65 -11.06
C ARG A 87 2.37 -5.36 -11.20
N LYS A 88 1.54 -5.03 -10.22
CA LYS A 88 0.72 -3.81 -10.23
C LYS A 88 1.58 -2.55 -10.21
N ARG A 89 2.61 -2.54 -9.38
CA ARG A 89 3.59 -1.45 -9.30
C ARG A 89 4.36 -1.27 -10.61
N LEU A 90 4.76 -2.37 -11.23
CA LEU A 90 5.47 -2.35 -12.52
C LEU A 90 4.59 -1.88 -13.67
N GLN A 91 3.33 -2.26 -13.70
CA GLN A 91 2.36 -1.77 -14.69
C GLN A 91 2.19 -0.25 -14.59
N GLU A 92 2.07 0.27 -13.37
CA GLU A 92 2.00 1.72 -13.13
C GLU A 92 3.30 2.41 -13.53
N ALA A 93 4.46 1.81 -13.24
CA ALA A 93 5.76 2.32 -13.66
C ALA A 93 5.85 2.44 -15.18
N TYR A 94 5.43 1.41 -15.88
CA TYR A 94 5.42 1.38 -17.35
C TYR A 94 4.59 2.55 -17.90
N PHE A 95 3.41 2.75 -17.37
CA PHE A 95 2.52 3.85 -17.75
C PHE A 95 3.18 5.21 -17.48
N LEU A 96 3.74 5.41 -16.29
CA LEU A 96 4.37 6.70 -15.92
C LEU A 96 5.57 7.04 -16.79
N VAL A 97 6.41 6.06 -17.11
CA VAL A 97 7.57 6.28 -17.98
C VAL A 97 7.15 6.51 -19.42
N GLN A 98 6.26 5.69 -19.96
CA GLN A 98 5.88 5.73 -21.36
C GLN A 98 4.97 6.91 -21.70
N ASN A 99 3.96 7.19 -20.86
CA ASN A 99 2.95 8.19 -21.16
C ASN A 99 3.24 9.56 -20.55
N GLN A 100 3.93 9.60 -19.41
CA GLN A 100 4.23 10.85 -18.71
C GLN A 100 5.71 11.23 -18.75
N GLY A 101 6.56 10.41 -19.34
CA GLY A 101 8.00 10.68 -19.47
C GLY A 101 8.74 10.78 -18.13
N ARG A 102 8.20 10.18 -17.08
CA ARG A 102 8.81 10.21 -15.75
C ARG A 102 10.05 9.32 -15.70
N LYS A 103 11.06 9.76 -14.98
CA LYS A 103 12.31 9.01 -14.84
C LYS A 103 12.16 7.87 -13.83
N PRO A 104 12.70 6.68 -14.11
CA PRO A 104 12.69 5.56 -13.17
C PRO A 104 13.24 5.91 -11.78
N SER A 105 14.30 6.72 -11.73
CA SER A 105 14.91 7.19 -10.48
C SER A 105 13.99 8.08 -9.64
N ASP A 106 13.00 8.70 -10.25
CA ASP A 106 12.04 9.58 -9.55
C ASP A 106 10.80 8.84 -9.05
N ILE A 107 10.48 7.69 -9.63
CA ILE A 107 9.20 7.02 -9.38
C ILE A 107 9.29 5.72 -8.57
N TYR A 108 10.46 5.11 -8.45
CA TYR A 108 10.55 3.79 -7.82
C TYR A 108 10.10 3.80 -6.34
N LEU A 109 10.43 4.83 -5.58
CA LEU A 109 10.00 4.99 -4.18
C LEU A 109 8.49 5.23 -4.08
N GLU A 110 7.94 6.10 -4.92
CA GLU A 110 6.49 6.36 -4.97
C GLU A 110 5.67 5.09 -5.22
N LEU A 111 6.24 4.16 -5.96
CA LEU A 111 5.58 2.91 -6.33
C LEU A 111 5.73 1.80 -5.27
N GLY A 112 6.51 2.05 -4.22
CA GLY A 112 6.69 1.12 -3.13
C GLY A 112 7.91 0.21 -3.24
N PHE A 113 8.85 0.49 -4.14
CA PHE A 113 10.12 -0.23 -4.23
C PHE A 113 11.16 0.38 -3.27
N GLU A 114 11.91 -0.46 -2.57
CA GLU A 114 12.91 -0.01 -1.60
C GLU A 114 14.17 0.53 -2.25
N SER A 115 14.55 -0.01 -3.41
CA SER A 115 15.75 0.41 -4.12
C SER A 115 15.51 0.48 -5.63
N LEU A 116 16.26 1.37 -6.29
CA LEU A 116 16.24 1.49 -7.75
C LEU A 116 16.73 0.20 -8.42
N SER A 117 17.72 -0.47 -7.82
CA SER A 117 18.25 -1.75 -8.33
C SER A 117 17.18 -2.84 -8.32
N HIS A 118 16.47 -2.99 -7.23
CA HIS A 118 15.37 -3.96 -7.12
C HIS A 118 14.26 -3.66 -8.15
N PHE A 119 13.89 -2.39 -8.28
CA PHE A 119 12.92 -1.93 -9.28
C PHE A 119 13.37 -2.28 -10.70
N SER A 120 14.61 -1.97 -11.05
CA SER A 120 15.16 -2.20 -12.41
C SER A 120 15.21 -3.68 -12.77
N VAL A 121 15.64 -4.53 -11.83
CA VAL A 121 15.66 -5.99 -12.02
C VAL A 121 14.25 -6.55 -12.20
N ALA A 122 13.31 -6.14 -11.36
CA ALA A 122 11.91 -6.58 -11.46
C ALA A 122 11.26 -6.11 -12.76
N PHE A 123 11.53 -4.88 -13.17
CA PHE A 123 11.03 -4.31 -14.42
C PHE A 123 11.54 -5.08 -15.65
N LYS A 124 12.85 -5.35 -15.69
CA LYS A 124 13.45 -6.12 -16.79
C LYS A 124 12.89 -7.54 -16.85
N LYS A 125 12.67 -8.17 -15.70
CA LYS A 125 12.09 -9.52 -15.63
C LYS A 125 10.66 -9.54 -16.17
N GLU A 126 9.86 -8.53 -15.88
CA GLU A 126 8.46 -8.46 -16.31
C GLU A 126 8.31 -8.06 -17.78
N PHE A 127 9.07 -7.07 -18.24
CA PHE A 127 8.90 -6.47 -19.57
C PHE A 127 10.00 -6.81 -20.58
N GLY A 128 11.06 -7.47 -20.15
CA GLY A 128 12.19 -7.83 -21.02
C GLY A 128 13.15 -6.72 -21.36
N ILE A 129 12.89 -5.49 -20.90
CA ILE A 129 13.73 -4.31 -21.12
C ILE A 129 13.96 -3.57 -19.81
N VAL A 130 15.08 -2.84 -19.72
CA VAL A 130 15.35 -1.96 -18.56
C VAL A 130 14.47 -0.70 -18.63
N PRO A 131 14.09 -0.11 -17.50
CA PRO A 131 13.19 1.04 -17.49
C PRO A 131 13.71 2.25 -18.28
N THR A 132 15.01 2.45 -18.29
CA THR A 132 15.67 3.55 -19.02
C THR A 132 15.61 3.38 -20.54
N SER A 133 15.38 2.16 -21.03
CA SER A 133 15.25 1.89 -22.47
C SER A 133 13.82 2.12 -22.98
N LEU A 134 12.87 2.35 -22.09
CA LEU A 134 11.50 2.63 -22.48
C LEU A 134 11.40 4.07 -22.97
N LYS A 135 11.04 4.25 -24.23
CA LYS A 135 10.89 5.57 -24.83
C LYS A 135 9.48 6.09 -24.63
N MET A 136 9.39 7.40 -24.35
CA MET A 136 8.13 8.10 -24.32
C MET A 136 7.42 7.98 -25.66
N ASN A 137 6.13 7.63 -25.66
CA ASN A 137 5.30 7.74 -26.86
C ASN A 137 5.11 9.22 -27.17
N ASN A 138 5.91 9.75 -28.09
CA ASN A 138 5.58 11.03 -28.71
C ASN A 138 4.33 10.80 -29.57
N LYS A 139 3.21 11.25 -29.07
CA LYS A 139 2.07 11.51 -29.96
C LYS A 139 2.44 12.75 -30.76
N ASP A 140 2.85 12.50 -31.97
CA ASP A 140 2.89 13.56 -32.97
C ASP A 140 1.47 14.08 -33.22
#